data_96a86db9b80cede22460e5bc68cb63a2
#
_entry.id   96a86db9b80cede22460e5bc68cb63a2
#
_cell.length_a   1.000
_cell.length_b   1.000
_cell.length_c   1.000
_cell.angle_alpha   90.00
_cell.angle_beta   90.00
_cell.angle_gamma   90.00
#
_symmetry.space_group_name_H-M   'P 1'
#
loop_
_entity.id
_entity.type
_entity.pdbx_description
1 polymer ?
#
loop_
_entity_poly.entity_id
_entity_poly.type
_entity_poly.pdbx_seq_one_letter_code
_entity_poly.pdbx_strand_id
1 'polypeptide(L)'
;MESKAVTPGAETPLTAPASRFWPEGWWKLMEIRIGIIPLPVYFVIAALIAGFVVQGKISSEISMAIVVFSFFGFTCAELGKRIPVIRNIGAAAIFATFIPSALVYYKVLPESLVKMTTDFTKASNFLYLFIASIIVGSILSMNRKVLIKGFLKIFIPLAVGSIVAMIVGTTVGTLLGLGTQHTFFYIVVPIMAGGVGEGAIPLSVGYSEILHQDQGELFATVLPPVMLGSLTAILLSGTLNYVGKRYPTLTGNGRLQPDEHDDMDPHQEEISGHVDVTHIAAAGVTALTLYVVGIMCQKTIGLPAPVAMLFIAVIVKLTQAVSPELQQGAFVVYKFFSTAVTYPLLFAIGVSLTPWDKLMAAFTLPTLLTIVATVMTLMATGFFVGRWLKMYPIDTAIVNACHSGQGGTGDVAILTAADRMQLMPFAQIATRIGGAITVTLVLIAMSHIAH
;
A
#
# COMPACT_ATOMS: atom_id res chain seq x y z
N MET A 1 48.24 -19.08 30.80
CA MET A 1 47.25 -18.00 30.98
C MET A 1 46.15 -18.20 29.93
N GLU A 2 45.15 -18.96 30.36
CA GLU A 2 43.98 -19.28 29.48
C GLU A 2 43.00 -18.14 29.47
N SER A 3 42.73 -17.64 28.27
CA SER A 3 41.68 -16.65 28.04
C SER A 3 40.31 -17.33 28.05
N LYS A 4 39.51 -17.10 29.08
CA LYS A 4 38.11 -17.52 29.14
C LYS A 4 37.33 -16.76 28.10
N ALA A 5 36.82 -17.45 27.10
CA ALA A 5 35.80 -16.93 26.17
C ALA A 5 34.52 -16.63 26.96
N VAL A 6 34.08 -15.36 26.92
CA VAL A 6 32.80 -14.91 27.45
C VAL A 6 31.74 -15.32 26.44
N THR A 7 30.93 -16.30 26.78
CA THR A 7 29.70 -16.65 26.06
C THR A 7 28.71 -15.45 26.15
N PRO A 8 28.10 -15.00 25.04
CA PRO A 8 27.03 -14.02 25.11
C PRO A 8 25.87 -14.57 25.90
N GLY A 9 25.47 -13.87 26.95
CA GLY A 9 24.37 -14.24 27.83
C GLY A 9 23.08 -14.47 27.05
N ALA A 10 22.50 -15.63 27.25
CA ALA A 10 21.10 -15.89 26.90
C ALA A 10 20.24 -14.83 27.60
N GLU A 11 19.51 -14.02 26.83
CA GLU A 11 18.50 -13.15 27.38
C GLU A 11 17.48 -14.01 28.15
N THR A 12 17.53 -13.93 29.44
CA THR A 12 16.49 -14.49 30.31
C THR A 12 15.17 -13.86 29.91
N PRO A 13 14.12 -14.64 29.58
CA PRO A 13 12.80 -14.06 29.33
C PRO A 13 12.43 -13.23 30.57
N LEU A 14 12.07 -11.97 30.36
CA LEU A 14 11.56 -11.08 31.38
C LEU A 14 10.34 -11.77 32.05
N THR A 15 10.57 -12.53 33.09
CA THR A 15 9.50 -13.02 33.97
C THR A 15 8.97 -11.76 34.67
N ALA A 16 7.86 -11.24 34.16
CA ALA A 16 7.19 -10.11 34.78
C ALA A 16 6.93 -10.43 36.26
N PRO A 17 7.28 -9.54 37.19
CA PRO A 17 7.00 -9.76 38.60
C PRO A 17 5.50 -9.99 38.77
N ALA A 18 5.11 -11.06 39.50
CA ALA A 18 3.73 -11.34 39.81
C ALA A 18 3.10 -10.10 40.47
N SER A 19 2.29 -9.36 39.72
CA SER A 19 1.67 -8.15 40.29
C SER A 19 0.56 -8.58 41.24
N ARG A 20 0.60 -8.10 42.49
CA ARG A 20 -0.42 -8.36 43.51
C ARG A 20 -1.85 -7.90 43.12
N PHE A 21 -1.98 -7.08 42.10
CA PHE A 21 -3.25 -6.41 41.73
C PHE A 21 -3.95 -7.05 40.52
N TRP A 22 -3.24 -7.80 39.68
CA TRP A 22 -3.81 -8.36 38.47
C TRP A 22 -3.94 -9.88 38.55
N PRO A 23 -5.03 -10.49 38.01
CA PRO A 23 -5.24 -11.94 38.01
C PRO A 23 -4.11 -12.64 37.21
N GLU A 24 -3.82 -13.89 37.56
CA GLU A 24 -2.95 -14.75 36.75
C GLU A 24 -3.49 -14.82 35.34
N GLY A 25 -2.61 -14.58 34.35
CA GLY A 25 -2.99 -14.56 32.95
C GLY A 25 -3.38 -13.17 32.39
N TRP A 26 -3.40 -12.09 33.19
CA TRP A 26 -3.66 -10.75 32.70
C TRP A 26 -2.74 -10.33 31.56
N TRP A 27 -1.45 -10.63 31.66
CA TRP A 27 -0.47 -10.35 30.64
C TRP A 27 -0.76 -11.09 29.33
N LYS A 28 -1.27 -12.34 29.41
CA LYS A 28 -1.70 -13.10 28.21
C LYS A 28 -2.90 -12.43 27.53
N LEU A 29 -3.84 -11.85 28.30
CA LEU A 29 -4.95 -11.09 27.74
C LEU A 29 -4.47 -9.81 27.05
N MET A 30 -3.43 -9.14 27.58
CA MET A 30 -2.82 -7.97 26.95
C MET A 30 -2.07 -8.30 25.67
N GLU A 31 -1.58 -9.53 25.51
CA GLU A 31 -0.94 -9.99 24.27
C GLU A 31 -1.94 -10.34 23.15
N ILE A 32 -3.19 -10.66 23.51
CA ILE A 32 -4.28 -10.85 22.55
C ILE A 32 -4.65 -9.47 22.00
N ARG A 33 -4.59 -9.31 20.67
CA ARG A 33 -4.80 -8.02 20.01
C ARG A 33 -5.88 -8.10 18.94
N ILE A 34 -6.60 -7.01 18.77
CA ILE A 34 -7.47 -6.75 17.61
C ILE A 34 -6.74 -5.69 16.76
N GLY A 35 -6.17 -6.12 15.65
CA GLY A 35 -5.18 -5.31 14.94
C GLY A 35 -3.94 -5.10 15.80
N ILE A 36 -3.72 -3.86 16.25
CA ILE A 36 -2.62 -3.49 17.15
C ILE A 36 -3.11 -3.24 18.60
N ILE A 37 -4.42 -3.23 18.85
CA ILE A 37 -5.02 -2.84 20.11
C ILE A 37 -5.12 -4.06 21.04
N PRO A 38 -4.50 -4.03 22.24
CA PRO A 38 -4.67 -5.08 23.24
C PRO A 38 -6.14 -5.27 23.62
N LEU A 39 -6.56 -6.51 23.83
CA LEU A 39 -7.96 -6.86 24.06
C LEU A 39 -8.63 -6.09 25.24
N PRO A 40 -8.00 -5.94 26.43
CA PRO A 40 -8.60 -5.13 27.48
C PRO A 40 -8.80 -3.66 27.11
N VAL A 41 -7.81 -3.07 26.41
CA VAL A 41 -7.89 -1.68 25.92
C VAL A 41 -9.00 -1.56 24.89
N TYR A 42 -9.17 -2.55 24.03
CA TYR A 42 -10.24 -2.59 23.03
C TYR A 42 -11.63 -2.50 23.66
N PHE A 43 -11.89 -3.25 24.74
CA PHE A 43 -13.18 -3.18 25.47
C PHE A 43 -13.39 -1.85 26.17
N VAL A 44 -12.33 -1.25 26.75
CA VAL A 44 -12.41 0.10 27.34
C VAL A 44 -12.79 1.12 26.27
N ILE A 45 -12.13 1.09 25.11
CA ILE A 45 -12.46 1.97 24.00
C ILE A 45 -13.90 1.78 23.54
N ALA A 46 -14.36 0.53 23.39
CA ALA A 46 -15.74 0.24 23.02
C ALA A 46 -16.77 0.86 23.99
N ALA A 47 -16.53 0.71 25.28
CA ALA A 47 -17.40 1.26 26.33
C ALA A 47 -17.40 2.81 26.31
N LEU A 48 -16.22 3.43 26.12
CA LEU A 48 -16.11 4.88 26.03
C LEU A 48 -16.83 5.43 24.78
N ILE A 49 -16.62 4.83 23.62
CA ILE A 49 -17.31 5.24 22.39
C ILE A 49 -18.83 5.12 22.57
N ALA A 50 -19.32 4.00 23.11
CA ALA A 50 -20.74 3.81 23.35
C ALA A 50 -21.29 4.89 24.32
N GLY A 51 -20.58 5.20 25.41
CA GLY A 51 -20.95 6.25 26.35
C GLY A 51 -21.03 7.63 25.73
N PHE A 52 -20.05 8.02 24.90
CA PHE A 52 -20.05 9.31 24.19
C PHE A 52 -21.14 9.39 23.11
N VAL A 53 -21.41 8.28 22.42
CA VAL A 53 -22.52 8.20 21.44
C VAL A 53 -23.87 8.44 22.14
N VAL A 54 -24.13 7.75 23.23
CA VAL A 54 -25.38 7.89 23.99
C VAL A 54 -25.55 9.32 24.53
N GLN A 55 -24.46 9.97 24.93
CA GLN A 55 -24.49 11.36 25.40
C GLN A 55 -24.55 12.39 24.29
N GLY A 56 -24.36 12.00 23.01
CA GLY A 56 -24.27 12.92 21.87
C GLY A 56 -23.06 13.87 21.92
N LYS A 57 -22.02 13.54 22.70
CA LYS A 57 -20.86 14.40 23.00
C LYS A 57 -19.56 13.94 22.33
N ILE A 58 -19.64 13.40 21.12
CA ILE A 58 -18.42 13.04 20.39
C ILE A 58 -17.80 14.31 19.82
N SER A 59 -16.55 14.61 20.24
CA SER A 59 -15.80 15.78 19.75
C SER A 59 -14.91 15.43 18.57
N SER A 60 -14.62 16.41 17.69
CA SER A 60 -13.69 16.25 16.56
C SER A 60 -12.21 16.44 16.96
N GLU A 61 -11.88 16.24 18.23
CA GLU A 61 -10.50 16.33 18.71
C GLU A 61 -9.65 15.17 18.20
N ILE A 62 -8.34 15.44 18.02
CA ILE A 62 -7.37 14.48 17.46
C ILE A 62 -7.39 13.15 18.25
N SER A 63 -7.36 13.21 19.58
CA SER A 63 -7.36 12.02 20.45
C SER A 63 -8.60 11.16 20.26
N MET A 64 -9.78 11.77 20.24
CA MET A 64 -11.04 11.09 20.00
C MET A 64 -11.09 10.46 18.62
N ALA A 65 -10.70 11.23 17.59
CA ALA A 65 -10.68 10.75 16.19
C ALA A 65 -9.75 9.55 16.02
N ILE A 66 -8.51 9.61 16.53
CA ILE A 66 -7.55 8.51 16.43
C ILE A 66 -8.07 7.25 17.13
N VAL A 67 -8.67 7.37 18.31
CA VAL A 67 -9.22 6.24 19.06
C VAL A 67 -10.39 5.60 18.30
N VAL A 68 -11.35 6.42 17.82
CA VAL A 68 -12.50 5.94 17.04
C VAL A 68 -12.05 5.28 15.73
N PHE A 69 -11.16 5.94 14.98
CA PHE A 69 -10.66 5.41 13.72
C PHE A 69 -9.90 4.09 13.93
N SER A 70 -9.09 4.02 14.96
CA SER A 70 -8.35 2.80 15.30
C SER A 70 -9.30 1.66 15.70
N PHE A 71 -10.27 1.92 16.53
CA PHE A 71 -11.25 0.92 16.98
C PHE A 71 -12.00 0.31 15.79
N PHE A 72 -12.66 1.14 14.99
CA PHE A 72 -13.45 0.64 13.86
C PHE A 72 -12.58 0.15 12.71
N GLY A 73 -11.49 0.84 12.41
CA GLY A 73 -10.58 0.46 11.32
C GLY A 73 -9.94 -0.92 11.54
N PHE A 74 -9.41 -1.17 12.73
CA PHE A 74 -8.85 -2.48 13.06
C PHE A 74 -9.91 -3.56 13.21
N THR A 75 -11.10 -3.24 13.73
CA THR A 75 -12.23 -4.19 13.80
C THR A 75 -12.62 -4.67 12.41
N CYS A 76 -12.84 -3.76 11.48
CA CYS A 76 -13.18 -4.09 10.08
C CYS A 76 -12.04 -4.87 9.40
N ALA A 77 -10.80 -4.47 9.61
CA ALA A 77 -9.64 -5.17 9.05
C ALA A 77 -9.52 -6.61 9.58
N GLU A 78 -9.71 -6.82 10.88
CA GLU A 78 -9.68 -8.16 11.49
C GLU A 78 -10.82 -9.05 10.98
N LEU A 79 -12.01 -8.51 10.77
CA LEU A 79 -13.10 -9.25 10.12
C LEU A 79 -12.67 -9.76 8.74
N GLY A 80 -12.04 -8.90 7.93
CA GLY A 80 -11.52 -9.27 6.61
C GLY A 80 -10.44 -10.36 6.66
N LYS A 81 -9.52 -10.27 7.63
CA LYS A 81 -8.45 -11.27 7.78
C LYS A 81 -8.95 -12.65 8.22
N ARG A 82 -10.10 -12.74 8.88
CA ARG A 82 -10.66 -14.00 9.40
C ARG A 82 -11.44 -14.79 8.35
N ILE A 83 -11.83 -14.18 7.24
CA ILE A 83 -12.58 -14.89 6.20
C ILE A 83 -11.60 -15.68 5.32
N PRO A 84 -11.68 -17.02 5.32
CA PRO A 84 -10.85 -17.85 4.44
C PRO A 84 -11.09 -17.47 2.97
N VAL A 85 -10.12 -17.70 2.12
CA VAL A 85 -10.10 -17.35 0.69
C VAL A 85 -9.85 -15.86 0.45
N ILE A 86 -10.67 -14.94 0.98
CA ILE A 86 -10.52 -13.50 0.69
C ILE A 86 -9.46 -12.81 1.56
N ARG A 87 -9.02 -13.42 2.68
CA ARG A 87 -7.96 -12.88 3.54
C ARG A 87 -6.65 -12.57 2.78
N ASN A 88 -6.34 -13.36 1.76
CA ASN A 88 -5.08 -13.27 0.99
C ASN A 88 -5.15 -12.26 -0.17
N ILE A 89 -6.32 -11.66 -0.42
CA ILE A 89 -6.56 -10.73 -1.52
C ILE A 89 -6.80 -9.29 -1.06
N GLY A 90 -6.31 -8.96 0.14
CA GLY A 90 -6.48 -7.62 0.69
C GLY A 90 -7.84 -7.36 1.35
N ALA A 91 -8.56 -8.41 1.77
CA ALA A 91 -9.87 -8.28 2.43
C ALA A 91 -9.84 -7.32 3.64
N ALA A 92 -8.71 -7.21 4.34
CA ALA A 92 -8.56 -6.28 5.44
C ALA A 92 -8.78 -4.82 5.01
N ALA A 93 -8.18 -4.40 3.88
CA ALA A 93 -8.35 -3.04 3.35
C ALA A 93 -9.76 -2.85 2.76
N ILE A 94 -10.29 -3.84 2.05
CA ILE A 94 -11.66 -3.83 1.53
C ILE A 94 -12.64 -3.59 2.67
N PHE A 95 -12.56 -4.39 3.74
CA PHE A 95 -13.48 -4.32 4.87
C PHE A 95 -13.32 -3.02 5.66
N ALA A 96 -12.08 -2.55 5.85
CA ALA A 96 -11.84 -1.28 6.53
C ALA A 96 -12.41 -0.05 5.79
N THR A 97 -12.60 -0.15 4.47
CA THR A 97 -13.16 0.94 3.66
C THR A 97 -14.65 0.74 3.36
N PHE A 98 -15.04 -0.45 2.93
CA PHE A 98 -16.38 -0.69 2.38
C PHE A 98 -17.43 -0.95 3.46
N ILE A 99 -17.08 -1.63 4.55
CA ILE A 99 -18.03 -1.81 5.67
C ILE A 99 -18.45 -0.46 6.25
N PRO A 100 -17.55 0.46 6.62
CA PRO A 100 -17.95 1.77 7.11
C PRO A 100 -18.82 2.55 6.13
N SER A 101 -18.48 2.54 4.83
CA SER A 101 -19.26 3.16 3.77
C SER A 101 -20.69 2.59 3.71
N ALA A 102 -20.83 1.26 3.75
CA ALA A 102 -22.14 0.60 3.80
C ALA A 102 -22.92 0.97 5.06
N LEU A 103 -22.26 0.96 6.23
CA LEU A 103 -22.91 1.32 7.51
C LEU A 103 -23.41 2.77 7.52
N VAL A 104 -22.72 3.69 6.86
CA VAL A 104 -23.18 5.07 6.66
C VAL A 104 -24.39 5.09 5.72
N TYR A 105 -24.33 4.42 4.59
CA TYR A 105 -25.42 4.37 3.60
C TYR A 105 -26.70 3.78 4.18
N TYR A 106 -26.60 2.68 4.94
CA TYR A 106 -27.74 2.07 5.62
C TYR A 106 -28.11 2.73 6.97
N LYS A 107 -27.48 3.86 7.32
CA LYS A 107 -27.75 4.63 8.56
C LYS A 107 -27.58 3.80 9.85
N VAL A 108 -26.66 2.85 9.85
CA VAL A 108 -26.33 2.03 11.03
C VAL A 108 -25.37 2.77 11.97
N LEU A 109 -24.44 3.55 11.40
CA LEU A 109 -23.53 4.39 12.19
C LEU A 109 -24.29 5.63 12.72
N PRO A 110 -24.12 5.98 14.00
CA PRO A 110 -24.70 7.19 14.58
C PRO A 110 -24.23 8.45 13.85
N GLU A 111 -25.14 9.39 13.59
CA GLU A 111 -24.83 10.65 12.89
C GLU A 111 -23.71 11.46 13.55
N SER A 112 -23.62 11.43 14.89
CA SER A 112 -22.54 12.08 15.65
C SER A 112 -21.17 11.54 15.30
N LEU A 113 -21.04 10.22 15.10
CA LEU A 113 -19.82 9.56 14.66
C LEU A 113 -19.47 9.92 13.20
N VAL A 114 -20.45 9.88 12.31
CA VAL A 114 -20.26 10.23 10.89
C VAL A 114 -19.81 11.68 10.77
N LYS A 115 -20.48 12.61 11.47
CA LYS A 115 -20.12 14.02 11.47
C LYS A 115 -18.72 14.25 12.02
N MET A 116 -18.38 13.71 13.20
CA MET A 116 -17.04 13.82 13.79
C MET A 116 -15.96 13.31 12.83
N THR A 117 -16.17 12.12 12.25
CA THR A 117 -15.20 11.52 11.29
C THR A 117 -15.02 12.40 10.08
N THR A 118 -16.11 12.91 9.51
CA THR A 118 -16.08 13.77 8.31
C THR A 118 -15.41 15.12 8.61
N ASP A 119 -15.76 15.76 9.71
CA ASP A 119 -15.22 17.06 10.11
C ASP A 119 -13.72 16.95 10.39
N PHE A 120 -13.29 15.94 11.15
CA PHE A 120 -11.87 15.70 11.42
C PHE A 120 -11.08 15.40 10.14
N THR A 121 -11.58 14.50 9.30
CA THR A 121 -10.88 14.08 8.08
C THR A 121 -10.65 15.27 7.13
N LYS A 122 -11.64 16.16 7.01
CA LYS A 122 -11.54 17.38 6.18
C LYS A 122 -10.63 18.45 6.79
N ALA A 123 -10.72 18.65 8.12
CA ALA A 123 -9.99 19.73 8.79
C ALA A 123 -8.51 19.40 9.02
N SER A 124 -8.17 18.14 9.33
CA SER A 124 -6.80 17.77 9.76
C SER A 124 -5.83 17.51 8.62
N ASN A 125 -6.30 17.35 7.37
CA ASN A 125 -5.49 16.87 6.26
C ASN A 125 -4.68 15.60 6.60
N PHE A 126 -5.22 14.74 7.47
CA PHE A 126 -4.55 13.53 7.97
C PHE A 126 -4.10 12.58 6.86
N LEU A 127 -4.84 12.58 5.76
CA LEU A 127 -4.50 11.85 4.54
C LEU A 127 -3.14 12.26 3.97
N TYR A 128 -2.83 13.55 3.94
CA TYR A 128 -1.56 14.05 3.38
C TYR A 128 -0.36 13.73 4.27
N LEU A 129 -0.56 13.74 5.59
CA LEU A 129 0.44 13.25 6.55
C LEU A 129 0.79 11.79 6.29
N PHE A 130 -0.23 10.95 6.05
CA PHE A 130 -0.06 9.53 5.70
C PHE A 130 0.69 9.38 4.38
N ILE A 131 0.26 10.08 3.32
CA ILE A 131 0.87 10.01 1.99
C ILE A 131 2.36 10.37 2.07
N ALA A 132 2.70 11.48 2.72
CA ALA A 132 4.09 11.92 2.88
C ALA A 132 4.93 10.86 3.62
N SER A 133 4.42 10.36 4.74
CA SER A 133 5.12 9.37 5.56
C SER A 133 5.33 8.04 4.83
N ILE A 134 4.33 7.56 4.07
CA ILE A 134 4.42 6.31 3.31
C ILE A 134 5.36 6.46 2.12
N ILE A 135 5.15 7.46 1.25
CA ILE A 135 5.92 7.59 0.01
C ILE A 135 7.38 7.93 0.32
N VAL A 136 7.62 8.98 1.09
CA VAL A 136 9.00 9.41 1.39
C VAL A 136 9.71 8.37 2.25
N GLY A 137 9.03 7.85 3.28
CA GLY A 137 9.57 6.82 4.16
C GLY A 137 9.97 5.57 3.40
N SER A 138 9.16 5.12 2.45
CA SER A 138 9.43 3.94 1.63
C SER A 138 10.62 4.15 0.67
N ILE A 139 10.68 5.30 -0.01
CA ILE A 139 11.75 5.59 -0.98
C ILE A 139 13.10 5.78 -0.28
N LEU A 140 13.14 6.58 0.79
CA LEU A 140 14.38 6.85 1.51
C LEU A 140 14.95 5.59 2.18
N SER A 141 14.09 4.66 2.63
CA SER A 141 14.51 3.41 3.25
C SER A 141 14.97 2.33 2.27
N MET A 142 14.67 2.45 0.98
CA MET A 142 15.04 1.45 -0.02
C MET A 142 16.56 1.41 -0.23
N ASN A 143 17.13 0.20 -0.42
CA ASN A 143 18.55 0.08 -0.74
C ASN A 143 18.86 0.72 -2.12
N ARG A 144 19.83 1.65 -2.15
CA ARG A 144 20.21 2.36 -3.39
C ARG A 144 20.73 1.43 -4.50
N LYS A 145 21.49 0.39 -4.13
CA LYS A 145 22.01 -0.58 -5.10
C LYS A 145 20.87 -1.39 -5.72
N VAL A 146 19.90 -1.82 -4.89
CA VAL A 146 18.67 -2.50 -5.35
C VAL A 146 17.85 -1.57 -6.23
N LEU A 147 17.72 -0.28 -5.86
CA LEU A 147 17.05 0.73 -6.66
C LEU A 147 17.70 0.85 -8.06
N ILE A 148 19.02 1.02 -8.15
CA ILE A 148 19.74 1.21 -9.41
C ILE A 148 19.80 -0.08 -10.23
N LYS A 149 20.24 -1.20 -9.65
CA LYS A 149 20.41 -2.49 -10.35
C LYS A 149 19.07 -3.11 -10.74
N GLY A 150 18.09 -3.08 -9.85
CA GLY A 150 16.75 -3.57 -10.11
C GLY A 150 16.05 -2.75 -11.19
N PHE A 151 16.25 -1.44 -11.18
CA PHE A 151 15.74 -0.54 -12.20
C PHE A 151 16.29 -0.89 -13.60
N LEU A 152 17.60 -1.15 -13.70
CA LEU A 152 18.19 -1.54 -14.97
C LEU A 152 17.72 -2.90 -15.48
N LYS A 153 17.54 -3.89 -14.58
CA LYS A 153 17.21 -5.27 -14.97
C LYS A 153 15.72 -5.49 -15.19
N ILE A 154 14.88 -4.95 -14.31
CA ILE A 154 13.43 -5.21 -14.34
C ILE A 154 12.61 -4.07 -14.96
N PHE A 155 13.20 -2.91 -15.07
CA PHE A 155 12.51 -1.73 -15.59
C PHE A 155 12.02 -1.92 -17.04
N ILE A 156 12.80 -2.58 -17.90
CA ILE A 156 12.40 -2.77 -19.30
C ILE A 156 11.15 -3.64 -19.43
N PRO A 157 11.10 -4.88 -18.86
CA PRO A 157 9.88 -5.68 -18.89
C PRO A 157 8.70 -4.96 -18.24
N LEU A 158 8.95 -4.23 -17.14
CA LEU A 158 7.93 -3.48 -16.43
C LEU A 158 7.37 -2.32 -17.26
N ALA A 159 8.25 -1.48 -17.84
CA ALA A 159 7.83 -0.33 -18.65
C ALA A 159 7.08 -0.79 -19.91
N VAL A 160 7.64 -1.76 -20.65
CA VAL A 160 6.98 -2.31 -21.83
C VAL A 160 5.66 -2.96 -21.47
N GLY A 161 5.63 -3.75 -20.37
CA GLY A 161 4.42 -4.39 -19.85
C GLY A 161 3.34 -3.38 -19.49
N SER A 162 3.72 -2.30 -18.82
CA SER A 162 2.78 -1.23 -18.45
C SER A 162 2.19 -0.54 -19.68
N ILE A 163 3.02 -0.17 -20.68
CA ILE A 163 2.54 0.47 -21.91
C ILE A 163 1.59 -0.46 -22.67
N VAL A 164 1.97 -1.71 -22.88
CA VAL A 164 1.14 -2.68 -23.62
C VAL A 164 -0.16 -2.97 -22.85
N ALA A 165 -0.09 -3.12 -21.53
CA ALA A 165 -1.28 -3.33 -20.70
C ALA A 165 -2.22 -2.11 -20.69
N MET A 166 -1.68 -0.89 -20.70
CA MET A 166 -2.47 0.34 -20.87
C MET A 166 -3.22 0.34 -22.21
N ILE A 167 -2.55 0.00 -23.30
CA ILE A 167 -3.17 -0.03 -24.64
C ILE A 167 -4.23 -1.14 -24.71
N VAL A 168 -3.88 -2.37 -24.37
CA VAL A 168 -4.80 -3.53 -24.47
C VAL A 168 -5.97 -3.39 -23.51
N GLY A 169 -5.71 -3.06 -22.24
CA GLY A 169 -6.76 -2.88 -21.24
C GLY A 169 -7.74 -1.78 -21.62
N THR A 170 -7.23 -0.63 -22.09
CA THR A 170 -8.07 0.49 -22.56
C THR A 170 -8.87 0.09 -23.80
N THR A 171 -8.27 -0.63 -24.74
CA THR A 171 -8.97 -1.11 -25.94
C THR A 171 -10.09 -2.07 -25.56
N VAL A 172 -9.82 -3.05 -24.69
CA VAL A 172 -10.83 -4.02 -24.24
C VAL A 172 -12.00 -3.31 -23.54
N GLY A 173 -11.74 -2.42 -22.59
CA GLY A 173 -12.80 -1.70 -21.88
C GLY A 173 -13.60 -0.77 -22.81
N THR A 174 -12.93 -0.14 -23.79
CA THR A 174 -13.62 0.68 -24.79
C THR A 174 -14.54 -0.16 -25.66
N LEU A 175 -14.09 -1.34 -26.13
CA LEU A 175 -14.89 -2.28 -26.89
C LEU A 175 -16.08 -2.84 -26.10
N LEU A 176 -15.94 -2.94 -24.78
CA LEU A 176 -17.01 -3.35 -23.86
C LEU A 176 -17.97 -2.19 -23.48
N GLY A 177 -17.78 -1.01 -24.06
CA GLY A 177 -18.70 0.13 -23.90
C GLY A 177 -18.44 1.01 -22.68
N LEU A 178 -17.28 0.83 -21.99
CA LEU A 178 -16.94 1.67 -20.81
C LEU A 178 -16.45 3.08 -21.17
N GLY A 179 -16.15 3.34 -22.45
CA GLY A 179 -15.55 4.59 -22.90
C GLY A 179 -14.04 4.66 -22.65
N THR A 180 -13.30 5.26 -23.58
CA THR A 180 -11.83 5.23 -23.59
C THR A 180 -11.23 5.96 -22.40
N GLN A 181 -11.68 7.20 -22.11
CA GLN A 181 -11.15 7.99 -21.01
C GLN A 181 -11.44 7.33 -19.65
N HIS A 182 -12.69 6.89 -19.44
CA HIS A 182 -13.08 6.22 -18.20
C HIS A 182 -12.25 4.94 -17.98
N THR A 183 -12.13 4.11 -19.02
CA THR A 183 -11.34 2.87 -18.92
C THR A 183 -9.89 3.15 -18.59
N PHE A 184 -9.26 4.11 -19.28
CA PHE A 184 -7.85 4.44 -19.08
C PHE A 184 -7.60 4.99 -17.67
N PHE A 185 -8.26 6.09 -17.29
CA PHE A 185 -7.94 6.81 -16.06
C PHE A 185 -8.50 6.14 -14.79
N TYR A 186 -9.65 5.47 -14.87
CA TYR A 186 -10.33 4.98 -13.67
C TYR A 186 -10.27 3.45 -13.50
N ILE A 187 -9.84 2.69 -14.53
CA ILE A 187 -9.72 1.23 -14.43
C ILE A 187 -8.26 0.80 -14.65
N VAL A 188 -7.71 1.04 -15.82
CA VAL A 188 -6.43 0.48 -16.25
C VAL A 188 -5.25 1.09 -15.47
N VAL A 189 -5.20 2.41 -15.36
CA VAL A 189 -4.14 3.10 -14.61
C VAL A 189 -4.16 2.77 -13.12
N PRO A 190 -5.29 2.79 -12.40
CA PRO A 190 -5.31 2.42 -10.98
C PRO A 190 -4.75 1.04 -10.69
N ILE A 191 -4.96 0.07 -11.59
CA ILE A 191 -4.39 -1.29 -11.45
C ILE A 191 -2.86 -1.23 -11.33
N MET A 192 -2.19 -0.34 -12.06
CA MET A 192 -0.73 -0.21 -12.12
C MET A 192 -0.18 0.95 -11.27
N ALA A 193 -0.97 1.50 -10.38
CA ALA A 193 -0.58 2.66 -9.59
C ALA A 193 0.18 2.35 -8.30
N GLY A 194 0.46 1.08 -8.00
CA GLY A 194 1.20 0.69 -6.78
C GLY A 194 0.33 0.41 -5.55
N GLY A 195 -0.97 0.16 -5.75
CA GLY A 195 -1.89 -0.28 -4.70
C GLY A 195 -2.75 0.81 -4.09
N VAL A 196 -3.23 0.58 -2.86
CA VAL A 196 -4.18 1.50 -2.22
C VAL A 196 -3.45 2.74 -1.68
N GLY A 197 -2.44 2.55 -0.85
CA GLY A 197 -1.74 3.64 -0.16
C GLY A 197 -0.87 4.49 -1.08
N GLU A 198 -0.13 3.86 -1.97
CA GLU A 198 0.84 4.49 -2.86
C GLU A 198 0.23 4.84 -4.24
N GLY A 199 -0.96 4.32 -4.55
CA GLY A 199 -1.64 4.46 -5.84
C GLY A 199 -3.02 5.07 -5.77
N ALA A 200 -4.04 4.31 -5.33
CA ALA A 200 -5.44 4.75 -5.35
C ALA A 200 -5.68 6.06 -4.57
N ILE A 201 -5.01 6.21 -3.41
CA ILE A 201 -5.13 7.44 -2.61
C ILE A 201 -4.49 8.63 -3.33
N PRO A 202 -3.20 8.59 -3.75
CA PRO A 202 -2.60 9.70 -4.51
C PRO A 202 -3.33 10.02 -5.83
N LEU A 203 -3.81 8.99 -6.56
CA LEU A 203 -4.59 9.22 -7.77
C LEU A 203 -5.89 9.97 -7.48
N SER A 204 -6.67 9.51 -6.47
CA SER A 204 -7.94 10.16 -6.14
C SER A 204 -7.74 11.61 -5.68
N VAL A 205 -6.66 11.88 -4.94
CA VAL A 205 -6.28 13.26 -4.54
C VAL A 205 -5.92 14.10 -5.76
N GLY A 206 -5.00 13.59 -6.60
CA GLY A 206 -4.56 14.32 -7.79
C GLY A 206 -5.70 14.55 -8.79
N TYR A 207 -6.57 13.56 -9.00
CA TYR A 207 -7.75 13.73 -9.84
C TYR A 207 -8.73 14.75 -9.25
N SER A 208 -8.95 14.75 -7.93
CA SER A 208 -9.79 15.71 -7.24
C SER A 208 -9.28 17.15 -7.43
N GLU A 209 -7.98 17.35 -7.33
CA GLU A 209 -7.35 18.66 -7.53
C GLU A 209 -7.44 19.14 -8.99
N ILE A 210 -7.28 18.24 -9.97
CA ILE A 210 -7.29 18.57 -11.40
C ILE A 210 -8.73 18.76 -11.91
N LEU A 211 -9.66 17.88 -11.54
CA LEU A 211 -11.02 17.86 -12.07
C LEU A 211 -12.00 18.67 -11.23
N HIS A 212 -11.59 19.17 -10.05
CA HIS A 212 -12.45 19.87 -9.08
C HIS A 212 -13.68 19.05 -8.66
N GLN A 213 -13.50 17.71 -8.53
CA GLN A 213 -14.53 16.76 -8.13
C GLN A 213 -14.30 16.23 -6.71
N ASP A 214 -15.33 15.61 -6.13
CA ASP A 214 -15.21 15.02 -4.78
C ASP A 214 -14.21 13.86 -4.77
N GLN A 215 -13.24 13.94 -3.86
CA GLN A 215 -12.19 12.93 -3.72
C GLN A 215 -12.74 11.55 -3.37
N GLY A 216 -13.83 11.48 -2.59
CA GLY A 216 -14.42 10.22 -2.18
C GLY A 216 -15.08 9.49 -3.35
N GLU A 217 -15.74 10.20 -4.26
CA GLU A 217 -16.30 9.61 -5.48
C GLU A 217 -15.20 9.06 -6.38
N LEU A 218 -14.11 9.82 -6.55
CA LEU A 218 -12.96 9.39 -7.33
C LEU A 218 -12.26 8.20 -6.69
N PHE A 219 -12.06 8.21 -5.37
CA PHE A 219 -11.50 7.08 -4.65
C PHE A 219 -12.38 5.83 -4.75
N ALA A 220 -13.71 5.98 -4.61
CA ALA A 220 -14.66 4.89 -4.76
C ALA A 220 -14.64 4.28 -6.18
N THR A 221 -14.28 5.07 -7.17
CA THR A 221 -14.17 4.62 -8.57
C THR A 221 -12.85 3.88 -8.83
N VAL A 222 -11.71 4.38 -8.32
CA VAL A 222 -10.38 3.79 -8.60
C VAL A 222 -10.05 2.59 -7.71
N LEU A 223 -10.64 2.48 -6.52
CA LEU A 223 -10.30 1.44 -5.54
C LEU A 223 -10.67 0.02 -6.00
N PRO A 224 -11.89 -0.27 -6.52
CA PRO A 224 -12.26 -1.61 -6.97
C PRO A 224 -11.34 -2.20 -8.03
N PRO A 225 -10.93 -1.48 -9.10
CA PRO A 225 -9.94 -1.97 -10.05
C PRO A 225 -8.60 -2.35 -9.42
N VAL A 226 -8.09 -1.57 -8.46
CA VAL A 226 -6.85 -1.90 -7.72
C VAL A 226 -6.99 -3.23 -6.98
N MET A 227 -8.10 -3.41 -6.26
CA MET A 227 -8.35 -4.60 -5.46
C MET A 227 -8.53 -5.85 -6.33
N LEU A 228 -9.33 -5.74 -7.38
CA LEU A 228 -9.60 -6.84 -8.30
C LEU A 228 -8.38 -7.14 -9.21
N GLY A 229 -7.59 -6.14 -9.55
CA GLY A 229 -6.31 -6.29 -10.24
C GLY A 229 -5.34 -7.16 -9.42
N SER A 230 -5.18 -6.85 -8.13
CA SER A 230 -4.36 -7.65 -7.23
C SER A 230 -4.86 -9.09 -7.08
N LEU A 231 -6.17 -9.30 -6.94
CA LEU A 231 -6.77 -10.64 -6.91
C LEU A 231 -6.44 -11.41 -8.19
N THR A 232 -6.62 -10.77 -9.34
CA THR A 232 -6.31 -11.39 -10.64
C THR A 232 -4.83 -11.77 -10.73
N ALA A 233 -3.92 -10.89 -10.27
CA ALA A 233 -2.48 -11.16 -10.23
C ALA A 233 -2.13 -12.36 -9.33
N ILE A 234 -2.75 -12.48 -8.16
CA ILE A 234 -2.56 -13.62 -7.24
C ILE A 234 -2.96 -14.93 -7.92
N LEU A 235 -4.14 -14.98 -8.53
CA LEU A 235 -4.66 -16.18 -9.20
C LEU A 235 -3.78 -16.58 -10.39
N LEU A 236 -3.41 -15.63 -11.23
CA LEU A 236 -2.56 -15.87 -12.39
C LEU A 236 -1.13 -16.27 -12.00
N SER A 237 -0.56 -15.66 -10.96
CA SER A 237 0.78 -16.01 -10.46
C SER A 237 0.82 -17.42 -9.86
N GLY A 238 -0.23 -17.82 -9.14
CA GLY A 238 -0.40 -19.20 -8.71
C GLY A 238 -0.49 -20.18 -9.89
N THR A 239 -1.18 -19.79 -10.96
CA THR A 239 -1.26 -20.58 -12.20
C THR A 239 0.11 -20.68 -12.87
N LEU A 240 0.88 -19.59 -12.95
CA LEU A 240 2.24 -19.60 -13.51
C LEU A 240 3.20 -20.45 -12.68
N ASN A 241 3.03 -20.52 -11.36
CA ASN A 241 3.79 -21.43 -10.51
C ASN A 241 3.54 -22.90 -10.90
N TYR A 242 2.28 -23.26 -11.11
CA TYR A 242 1.93 -24.61 -11.61
C TYR A 242 2.57 -24.90 -12.97
N VAL A 243 2.53 -23.94 -13.91
CA VAL A 243 3.19 -24.04 -15.21
C VAL A 243 4.71 -24.17 -15.05
N GLY A 244 5.34 -23.41 -14.15
CA GLY A 244 6.78 -23.49 -13.87
C GLY A 244 7.21 -24.84 -13.32
N LYS A 245 6.40 -25.48 -12.46
CA LYS A 245 6.65 -26.83 -11.98
C LYS A 245 6.62 -27.88 -13.10
N ARG A 246 5.78 -27.67 -14.12
CA ARG A 246 5.68 -28.57 -15.27
C ARG A 246 6.76 -28.30 -16.32
N TYR A 247 7.23 -27.06 -16.45
CA TYR A 247 8.25 -26.61 -17.41
C TYR A 247 9.41 -25.90 -16.71
N PRO A 248 10.32 -26.63 -16.03
CA PRO A 248 11.39 -26.03 -15.21
C PRO A 248 12.35 -25.13 -15.97
N THR A 249 12.45 -25.29 -17.30
CA THR A 249 13.31 -24.44 -18.15
C THR A 249 12.81 -22.99 -18.28
N LEU A 250 11.55 -22.74 -17.95
CA LEU A 250 10.93 -21.41 -18.05
C LEU A 250 11.01 -20.61 -16.74
N THR A 251 11.50 -21.23 -15.66
CA THR A 251 11.54 -20.60 -14.33
C THR A 251 12.90 -20.73 -13.69
N GLY A 252 13.32 -19.67 -13.01
CA GLY A 252 14.51 -19.65 -12.15
C GLY A 252 14.19 -19.99 -10.69
N ASN A 253 12.92 -20.35 -10.37
CA ASN A 253 12.47 -20.61 -9.00
C ASN A 253 12.82 -19.46 -8.03
N GLY A 254 12.51 -18.24 -8.43
CA GLY A 254 12.80 -17.03 -7.66
C GLY A 254 14.07 -16.30 -8.09
N ARG A 255 14.70 -16.70 -9.20
CA ARG A 255 15.80 -15.97 -9.84
C ARG A 255 15.33 -15.37 -11.15
N LEU A 256 15.79 -14.16 -11.44
CA LEU A 256 15.47 -13.48 -12.72
C LEU A 256 16.41 -13.84 -13.84
N GLN A 257 17.68 -14.19 -13.56
CA GLN A 257 18.70 -14.48 -14.57
C GLN A 257 19.41 -15.80 -14.31
N PRO A 258 19.87 -16.52 -15.36
CA PRO A 258 20.53 -17.84 -15.22
C PRO A 258 21.85 -17.83 -14.45
N ASP A 259 22.62 -16.73 -14.47
CA ASP A 259 23.98 -16.63 -13.96
C ASP A 259 24.13 -15.69 -12.73
N GLU A 260 23.05 -15.44 -12.00
CA GLU A 260 23.15 -14.58 -10.82
C GLU A 260 23.71 -15.33 -9.61
N HIS A 261 24.99 -15.06 -9.29
CA HIS A 261 25.41 -15.05 -7.89
C HIS A 261 24.68 -13.88 -7.26
N ASP A 262 23.68 -14.20 -6.45
CA ASP A 262 22.78 -13.22 -5.87
C ASP A 262 23.49 -12.47 -4.75
N ASP A 263 24.31 -11.45 -5.11
CA ASP A 263 24.81 -10.43 -4.18
C ASP A 263 23.72 -9.47 -3.71
N MET A 264 22.47 -9.71 -4.11
CA MET A 264 21.31 -8.92 -3.69
C MET A 264 20.49 -9.66 -2.64
N ASP A 265 21.09 -9.93 -1.49
CA ASP A 265 20.34 -10.30 -0.29
C ASP A 265 19.67 -9.03 0.28
N PRO A 266 18.33 -8.91 0.16
CA PRO A 266 17.63 -7.76 0.73
C PRO A 266 17.65 -7.77 2.26
N HIS A 267 18.05 -8.89 2.88
CA HIS A 267 18.16 -9.03 4.32
C HIS A 267 19.53 -8.60 4.88
N GLN A 268 20.52 -8.24 4.03
CA GLN A 268 21.82 -7.79 4.51
C GLN A 268 21.79 -6.43 5.23
N GLU A 269 20.67 -5.73 5.18
CA GLU A 269 20.41 -4.57 6.04
C GLU A 269 19.13 -4.78 6.87
N GLU A 270 18.96 -5.96 7.48
CA GLU A 270 18.16 -6.01 8.70
C GLU A 270 18.77 -4.96 9.64
N ILE A 271 17.92 -4.07 10.13
CA ILE A 271 18.28 -3.04 11.09
C ILE A 271 18.92 -3.72 12.30
N SER A 272 20.21 -4.03 12.22
CA SER A 272 21.03 -4.56 13.29
C SER A 272 21.53 -3.37 14.11
N GLY A 273 20.60 -2.66 14.78
CA GLY A 273 20.95 -1.55 15.63
C GLY A 273 19.70 -0.88 16.22
N HIS A 274 19.87 -0.35 17.41
CA HIS A 274 18.87 0.48 18.05
C HIS A 274 18.76 1.78 17.25
N VAL A 275 17.64 1.98 16.52
CA VAL A 275 17.42 3.24 15.80
C VAL A 275 17.09 4.31 16.82
N ASP A 276 17.91 5.36 16.88
CA ASP A 276 17.67 6.47 17.80
C ASP A 276 16.34 7.17 17.46
N VAL A 277 15.55 7.46 18.48
CA VAL A 277 14.27 8.16 18.37
C VAL A 277 14.43 9.51 17.66
N THR A 278 15.59 10.17 17.86
CA THR A 278 15.91 11.45 17.20
C THR A 278 15.96 11.29 15.66
N HIS A 279 16.55 10.22 15.15
CA HIS A 279 16.60 9.94 13.70
C HIS A 279 15.22 9.60 13.14
N ILE A 280 14.38 8.89 13.93
CA ILE A 280 12.99 8.61 13.52
C ILE A 280 12.19 9.91 13.41
N ALA A 281 12.30 10.79 14.42
CA ALA A 281 11.64 12.08 14.42
C ALA A 281 12.13 12.97 13.26
N ALA A 282 13.45 13.04 13.05
CA ALA A 282 14.06 13.79 11.95
C ALA A 282 13.59 13.28 10.58
N ALA A 283 13.47 11.95 10.40
CA ALA A 283 12.95 11.35 9.19
C ALA A 283 11.47 11.70 8.95
N GLY A 284 10.65 11.71 10.00
CA GLY A 284 9.27 12.16 9.92
C GLY A 284 9.15 13.61 9.48
N VAL A 285 9.94 14.52 10.11
CA VAL A 285 10.00 15.94 9.72
C VAL A 285 10.49 16.09 8.27
N THR A 286 11.49 15.31 7.87
CA THR A 286 12.01 15.31 6.49
C THR A 286 10.91 14.92 5.49
N ALA A 287 10.12 13.89 5.77
CA ALA A 287 9.00 13.48 4.92
C ALA A 287 8.00 14.63 4.74
N LEU A 288 7.62 15.30 5.82
CA LEU A 288 6.71 16.43 5.77
C LEU A 288 7.32 17.63 5.05
N THR A 289 8.63 17.89 5.23
CA THR A 289 9.33 18.95 4.52
C THR A 289 9.30 18.73 3.01
N LEU A 290 9.56 17.50 2.55
CA LEU A 290 9.48 17.17 1.12
C LEU A 290 8.06 17.34 0.58
N TYR A 291 7.04 17.04 1.38
CA TYR A 291 5.65 17.30 1.00
C TYR A 291 5.36 18.81 0.89
N VAL A 292 5.82 19.62 1.83
CA VAL A 292 5.67 21.09 1.78
C VAL A 292 6.40 21.67 0.57
N VAL A 293 7.60 21.17 0.23
CA VAL A 293 8.28 21.54 -1.02
C VAL A 293 7.44 21.12 -2.23
N GLY A 294 6.78 19.96 -2.18
CA GLY A 294 5.82 19.52 -3.19
C GLY A 294 4.66 20.51 -3.38
N ILE A 295 4.09 21.03 -2.28
CA ILE A 295 3.04 22.08 -2.34
C ILE A 295 3.58 23.35 -3.01
N MET A 296 4.82 23.72 -2.71
CA MET A 296 5.46 24.89 -3.35
C MET A 296 5.62 24.66 -4.87
N CYS A 297 6.07 23.47 -5.29
CA CYS A 297 6.15 23.10 -6.71
C CYS A 297 4.78 23.17 -7.38
N GLN A 298 3.72 22.68 -6.73
CA GLN A 298 2.36 22.74 -7.26
C GLN A 298 1.93 24.19 -7.54
N LYS A 299 2.23 25.10 -6.61
CA LYS A 299 1.89 26.53 -6.78
C LYS A 299 2.72 27.27 -7.82
N THR A 300 3.98 26.83 -8.07
CA THR A 300 4.91 27.53 -8.95
C THR A 300 4.92 26.97 -10.37
N ILE A 301 4.91 25.66 -10.53
CA ILE A 301 5.06 24.97 -11.82
C ILE A 301 3.86 24.10 -12.20
N GLY A 302 2.80 24.09 -11.38
CA GLY A 302 1.58 23.31 -11.62
C GLY A 302 1.72 21.80 -11.43
N LEU A 303 2.87 21.32 -10.94
CA LEU A 303 3.08 19.89 -10.71
C LEU A 303 2.41 19.47 -9.39
N PRO A 304 1.47 18.48 -9.37
CA PRO A 304 0.80 18.07 -8.14
C PRO A 304 1.77 17.74 -6.99
N ALA A 305 1.44 18.19 -5.78
CA ALA A 305 2.34 18.10 -4.63
C ALA A 305 2.85 16.67 -4.31
N PRO A 306 2.02 15.60 -4.35
CA PRO A 306 2.50 14.24 -4.14
C PRO A 306 3.52 13.79 -5.19
N VAL A 307 3.35 14.24 -6.44
CA VAL A 307 4.25 13.92 -7.57
C VAL A 307 5.60 14.60 -7.39
N ALA A 308 5.59 15.91 -7.11
CA ALA A 308 6.82 16.67 -6.88
C ALA A 308 7.60 16.10 -5.69
N MET A 309 6.93 15.83 -4.58
CA MET A 309 7.51 15.19 -3.40
C MET A 309 8.20 13.87 -3.73
N LEU A 310 7.55 13.02 -4.53
CA LEU A 310 8.07 11.73 -4.93
C LEU A 310 9.35 11.86 -5.76
N PHE A 311 9.37 12.71 -6.78
CA PHE A 311 10.59 12.94 -7.57
C PHE A 311 11.73 13.47 -6.70
N ILE A 312 11.45 14.42 -5.81
CA ILE A 312 12.46 14.96 -4.91
C ILE A 312 12.99 13.85 -3.99
N ALA A 313 12.12 12.99 -3.42
CA ALA A 313 12.55 11.88 -2.57
C ALA A 313 13.46 10.90 -3.32
N VAL A 314 13.15 10.58 -4.59
CA VAL A 314 14.01 9.74 -5.45
C VAL A 314 15.36 10.41 -5.71
N ILE A 315 15.38 11.70 -6.05
CA ILE A 315 16.62 12.44 -6.26
C ILE A 315 17.48 12.46 -4.99
N VAL A 316 16.87 12.78 -3.85
CA VAL A 316 17.53 12.79 -2.52
C VAL A 316 18.15 11.41 -2.22
N LYS A 317 17.43 10.32 -2.52
CA LYS A 317 17.94 8.95 -2.33
C LYS A 317 19.08 8.62 -3.28
N LEU A 318 18.95 8.94 -4.57
CA LEU A 318 19.96 8.64 -5.59
C LEU A 318 21.25 9.44 -5.38
N THR A 319 21.14 10.70 -4.96
CA THR A 319 22.29 11.58 -4.65
C THR A 319 22.93 11.31 -3.28
N GLN A 320 22.33 10.41 -2.47
CA GLN A 320 22.77 10.13 -1.11
C GLN A 320 22.79 11.39 -0.22
N ALA A 321 21.86 12.29 -0.42
CA ALA A 321 21.79 13.55 0.33
C ALA A 321 21.34 13.38 1.79
N VAL A 322 20.92 12.18 2.21
CA VAL A 322 20.52 11.83 3.58
C VAL A 322 21.42 10.76 4.16
N SER A 323 21.71 10.89 5.47
CA SER A 323 22.58 9.93 6.18
C SER A 323 21.93 8.54 6.29
N PRO A 324 22.74 7.46 6.46
CA PRO A 324 22.21 6.11 6.68
C PRO A 324 21.27 6.02 7.88
N GLU A 325 21.57 6.75 8.97
CA GLU A 325 20.76 6.78 10.19
C GLU A 325 19.38 7.42 9.90
N LEU A 326 19.32 8.47 9.10
CA LEU A 326 18.07 9.09 8.67
C LEU A 326 17.27 8.13 7.77
N GLN A 327 17.93 7.34 6.92
CA GLN A 327 17.27 6.33 6.09
C GLN A 327 16.65 5.21 6.93
N GLN A 328 17.33 4.76 7.99
CA GLN A 328 16.80 3.81 8.96
C GLN A 328 15.61 4.40 9.72
N GLY A 329 15.70 5.67 10.15
CA GLY A 329 14.58 6.40 10.73
C GLY A 329 13.38 6.46 9.78
N ALA A 330 13.61 6.71 8.48
CA ALA A 330 12.57 6.75 7.46
C ALA A 330 11.86 5.38 7.29
N PHE A 331 12.59 4.27 7.40
CA PHE A 331 11.99 2.93 7.41
C PHE A 331 11.05 2.72 8.60
N VAL A 332 11.44 3.17 9.79
CA VAL A 332 10.59 3.06 10.98
C VAL A 332 9.34 3.92 10.82
N VAL A 333 9.46 5.14 10.31
CA VAL A 333 8.32 6.01 9.97
C VAL A 333 7.38 5.31 9.00
N TYR A 334 7.89 4.78 7.89
CA TYR A 334 7.11 4.01 6.93
C TYR A 334 6.38 2.84 7.59
N LYS A 335 7.09 2.01 8.36
CA LYS A 335 6.49 0.86 9.06
C LYS A 335 5.43 1.28 10.07
N PHE A 336 5.68 2.35 10.83
CA PHE A 336 4.72 2.87 11.80
C PHE A 336 3.42 3.29 11.10
N PHE A 337 3.50 4.14 10.09
CA PHE A 337 2.32 4.60 9.36
C PHE A 337 1.62 3.46 8.62
N SER A 338 2.34 2.57 7.98
CA SER A 338 1.78 1.39 7.32
C SER A 338 1.05 0.46 8.28
N THR A 339 1.54 0.29 9.51
CA THR A 339 0.96 -0.65 10.48
C THR A 339 -0.14 -0.01 11.33
N ALA A 340 0.12 1.20 11.84
CA ALA A 340 -0.73 1.83 12.84
C ALA A 340 -1.81 2.74 12.23
N VAL A 341 -1.58 3.31 11.05
CA VAL A 341 -2.42 4.38 10.48
C VAL A 341 -3.24 3.92 9.28
N THR A 342 -2.81 2.90 8.53
CA THR A 342 -3.51 2.50 7.29
C THR A 342 -4.98 2.14 7.53
N TYR A 343 -5.29 1.22 8.43
CA TYR A 343 -6.68 0.81 8.65
C TYR A 343 -7.55 1.88 9.31
N PRO A 344 -7.07 2.63 10.34
CA PRO A 344 -7.74 3.83 10.84
C PRO A 344 -8.08 4.84 9.74
N LEU A 345 -7.12 5.13 8.85
CA LEU A 345 -7.34 6.04 7.73
C LEU A 345 -8.36 5.49 6.73
N LEU A 346 -8.29 4.19 6.39
CA LEU A 346 -9.26 3.56 5.49
C LEU A 346 -10.69 3.61 6.05
N PHE A 347 -10.86 3.45 7.37
CA PHE A 347 -12.14 3.67 8.03
C PHE A 347 -12.63 5.11 7.83
N ALA A 348 -11.78 6.09 8.12
CA ALA A 348 -12.12 7.50 7.95
C ALA A 348 -12.50 7.85 6.50
N ILE A 349 -11.76 7.31 5.52
CA ILE A 349 -12.05 7.43 4.10
C ILE A 349 -13.39 6.76 3.76
N GLY A 350 -13.63 5.56 4.29
CA GLY A 350 -14.88 4.82 4.09
C GLY A 350 -16.12 5.58 4.57
N VAL A 351 -16.02 6.23 5.74
CA VAL A 351 -17.12 7.02 6.31
C VAL A 351 -17.33 8.35 5.58
N SER A 352 -16.25 9.07 5.28
CA SER A 352 -16.34 10.49 4.89
C SER A 352 -16.15 10.75 3.40
N LEU A 353 -15.49 9.84 2.68
CA LEU A 353 -15.08 10.06 1.29
C LEU A 353 -15.54 8.97 0.31
N THR A 354 -16.20 7.90 0.77
CA THR A 354 -16.49 6.74 -0.07
C THR A 354 -18.00 6.49 -0.13
N PRO A 355 -18.70 6.98 -1.16
CA PRO A 355 -20.12 6.73 -1.34
C PRO A 355 -20.37 5.26 -1.74
N TRP A 356 -21.18 4.54 -0.96
CA TRP A 356 -21.50 3.12 -1.17
C TRP A 356 -22.16 2.82 -2.53
N ASP A 357 -23.05 3.67 -2.96
CA ASP A 357 -23.73 3.56 -4.26
C ASP A 357 -22.75 3.58 -5.43
N LYS A 358 -21.74 4.47 -5.38
CA LYS A 358 -20.68 4.56 -6.40
C LYS A 358 -19.79 3.32 -6.41
N LEU A 359 -19.47 2.78 -5.21
CA LEU A 359 -18.74 1.53 -5.10
C LEU A 359 -19.46 0.37 -5.77
N MET A 360 -20.76 0.21 -5.47
CA MET A 360 -21.56 -0.88 -6.05
C MET A 360 -21.71 -0.74 -7.57
N ALA A 361 -21.78 0.49 -8.08
CA ALA A 361 -21.83 0.74 -9.51
C ALA A 361 -20.56 0.35 -10.27
N ALA A 362 -19.39 0.30 -9.59
CA ALA A 362 -18.12 -0.09 -10.20
C ALA A 362 -17.98 -1.61 -10.45
N PHE A 363 -18.79 -2.45 -9.81
CA PHE A 363 -18.75 -3.92 -9.97
C PHE A 363 -19.61 -4.37 -11.16
N THR A 364 -19.09 -4.21 -12.38
CA THR A 364 -19.76 -4.66 -13.61
C THR A 364 -18.92 -5.69 -14.36
N LEU A 365 -19.57 -6.55 -15.15
CA LEU A 365 -18.89 -7.56 -15.98
C LEU A 365 -17.87 -6.91 -16.95
N PRO A 366 -18.18 -5.80 -17.66
CA PRO A 366 -17.20 -5.12 -18.50
C PRO A 366 -15.96 -4.67 -17.74
N THR A 367 -16.13 -4.11 -16.53
CA THR A 367 -15.03 -3.71 -15.65
C THR A 367 -14.14 -4.91 -15.27
N LEU A 368 -14.76 -6.03 -14.85
CA LEU A 368 -14.02 -7.24 -14.49
C LEU A 368 -13.20 -7.80 -15.66
N LEU A 369 -13.81 -7.88 -16.84
CA LEU A 369 -13.13 -8.37 -18.05
C LEU A 369 -11.95 -7.45 -18.44
N THR A 370 -12.13 -6.13 -18.31
CA THR A 370 -11.07 -5.14 -18.55
C THR A 370 -9.91 -5.32 -17.59
N ILE A 371 -10.18 -5.53 -16.30
CA ILE A 371 -9.17 -5.76 -15.26
C ILE A 371 -8.38 -7.04 -15.56
N VAL A 372 -9.08 -8.16 -15.83
CA VAL A 372 -8.44 -9.44 -16.16
C VAL A 372 -7.56 -9.30 -17.41
N ALA A 373 -8.06 -8.66 -18.46
CA ALA A 373 -7.31 -8.44 -19.70
C ALA A 373 -6.05 -7.58 -19.43
N THR A 374 -6.15 -6.53 -18.62
CA THR A 374 -5.01 -5.67 -18.25
C THR A 374 -3.93 -6.46 -17.54
N VAL A 375 -4.27 -7.21 -16.48
CA VAL A 375 -3.31 -7.98 -15.68
C VAL A 375 -2.71 -9.13 -16.48
N MET A 376 -3.52 -9.85 -17.25
CA MET A 376 -3.02 -10.90 -18.16
C MET A 376 -2.03 -10.35 -19.18
N THR A 377 -2.30 -9.18 -19.74
CA THR A 377 -1.41 -8.53 -20.71
C THR A 377 -0.11 -8.11 -20.04
N LEU A 378 -0.17 -7.54 -18.84
CA LEU A 378 1.02 -7.17 -18.06
C LEU A 378 1.93 -8.38 -17.82
N MET A 379 1.35 -9.51 -17.41
CA MET A 379 2.07 -10.75 -17.17
C MET A 379 2.60 -11.38 -18.46
N ALA A 380 1.79 -11.46 -19.50
CA ALA A 380 2.21 -12.00 -20.80
C ALA A 380 3.37 -11.19 -21.39
N THR A 381 3.29 -9.86 -21.32
CA THR A 381 4.38 -8.99 -21.79
C THR A 381 5.65 -9.23 -20.96
N GLY A 382 5.54 -9.32 -19.64
CA GLY A 382 6.67 -9.68 -18.77
C GLY A 382 7.30 -11.01 -19.15
N PHE A 383 6.49 -12.01 -19.49
CA PHE A 383 6.95 -13.31 -19.95
C PHE A 383 7.74 -13.22 -21.27
N PHE A 384 7.19 -12.57 -22.28
CA PHE A 384 7.85 -12.49 -23.60
C PHE A 384 9.08 -11.58 -23.59
N VAL A 385 9.00 -10.40 -22.95
CA VAL A 385 10.13 -9.48 -22.81
C VAL A 385 11.24 -10.09 -21.96
N GLY A 386 10.87 -10.76 -20.84
CA GLY A 386 11.82 -11.49 -20.01
C GLY A 386 12.59 -12.54 -20.81
N ARG A 387 11.89 -13.33 -21.63
CA ARG A 387 12.52 -14.31 -22.52
C ARG A 387 13.46 -13.65 -23.54
N TRP A 388 13.06 -12.53 -24.10
CA TRP A 388 13.88 -11.77 -25.07
C TRP A 388 15.16 -11.23 -24.43
N LEU A 389 15.08 -10.78 -23.17
CA LEU A 389 16.23 -10.30 -22.38
C LEU A 389 17.04 -11.43 -21.73
N LYS A 390 16.79 -12.69 -22.08
CA LYS A 390 17.44 -13.88 -21.48
C LYS A 390 17.25 -13.99 -19.96
N MET A 391 16.13 -13.49 -19.48
CA MET A 391 15.67 -13.66 -18.10
C MET A 391 14.76 -14.90 -18.01
N TYR A 392 14.51 -15.41 -16.81
CA TYR A 392 13.51 -16.45 -16.60
C TYR A 392 12.10 -15.91 -16.84
N PRO A 393 11.37 -16.39 -17.87
CA PRO A 393 10.14 -15.76 -18.32
C PRO A 393 9.03 -15.76 -17.26
N ILE A 394 8.87 -16.88 -16.52
CA ILE A 394 7.83 -17.01 -15.49
C ILE A 394 8.12 -16.05 -14.33
N ASP A 395 9.36 -16.00 -13.86
CA ASP A 395 9.75 -15.15 -12.73
C ASP A 395 9.60 -13.67 -13.10
N THR A 396 9.96 -13.30 -14.32
CA THR A 396 9.76 -11.93 -14.86
C THR A 396 8.27 -11.59 -14.98
N ALA A 397 7.44 -12.52 -15.46
CA ALA A 397 5.98 -12.32 -15.53
C ALA A 397 5.36 -12.12 -14.14
N ILE A 398 5.81 -12.88 -13.14
CA ILE A 398 5.35 -12.75 -11.75
C ILE A 398 5.73 -11.38 -11.18
N VAL A 399 6.97 -10.90 -11.39
CA VAL A 399 7.38 -9.56 -10.96
C VAL A 399 6.55 -8.47 -11.66
N ASN A 400 6.28 -8.63 -12.97
CA ASN A 400 5.38 -7.71 -13.68
C ASN A 400 3.96 -7.73 -13.09
N ALA A 401 3.45 -8.90 -12.65
CA ALA A 401 2.17 -8.99 -11.97
C ALA A 401 2.14 -8.21 -10.66
N CYS A 402 3.25 -8.13 -9.93
CA CYS A 402 3.36 -7.34 -8.71
C CYS A 402 3.08 -5.85 -8.95
N HIS A 403 3.29 -5.35 -10.17
CA HIS A 403 2.92 -3.98 -10.56
C HIS A 403 1.40 -3.71 -10.42
N SER A 404 0.58 -4.74 -10.51
CA SER A 404 -0.86 -4.67 -10.22
C SER A 404 -1.22 -5.06 -8.76
N GLY A 405 -0.23 -5.18 -7.90
CA GLY A 405 -0.39 -5.49 -6.48
C GLY A 405 -0.91 -4.31 -5.65
N GLN A 406 -1.29 -4.62 -4.41
CA GLN A 406 -1.78 -3.62 -3.45
C GLN A 406 -0.65 -3.01 -2.60
N GLY A 407 0.52 -2.77 -3.17
CA GLY A 407 1.71 -2.41 -2.41
C GLY A 407 2.34 -3.63 -1.72
N GLY A 408 3.10 -3.41 -0.65
CA GLY A 408 3.85 -4.49 0.00
C GLY A 408 3.04 -5.71 0.43
N THR A 409 1.79 -5.54 0.85
CA THR A 409 0.91 -6.67 1.23
C THR A 409 0.42 -7.46 0.03
N GLY A 410 0.14 -6.79 -1.09
CA GLY A 410 -0.22 -7.42 -2.35
C GLY A 410 0.94 -8.20 -2.94
N ASP A 411 2.15 -7.62 -2.90
CA ASP A 411 3.37 -8.30 -3.35
C ASP A 411 3.62 -9.60 -2.57
N VAL A 412 3.47 -9.58 -1.24
CA VAL A 412 3.55 -10.78 -0.40
C VAL A 412 2.52 -11.83 -0.85
N ALA A 413 1.28 -11.43 -1.11
CA ALA A 413 0.23 -12.36 -1.52
C ALA A 413 0.51 -12.97 -2.90
N ILE A 414 0.93 -12.16 -3.89
CA ILE A 414 1.28 -12.59 -5.24
C ILE A 414 2.48 -13.55 -5.21
N LEU A 415 3.55 -13.17 -4.52
CA LEU A 415 4.77 -13.97 -4.44
C LEU A 415 4.58 -15.26 -3.62
N THR A 416 3.72 -15.22 -2.59
CA THR A 416 3.34 -16.42 -1.84
C THR A 416 2.56 -17.39 -2.71
N ALA A 417 1.58 -16.91 -3.48
CA ALA A 417 0.83 -17.73 -4.43
C ALA A 417 1.73 -18.34 -5.51
N ALA A 418 2.75 -17.60 -5.92
CA ALA A 418 3.74 -18.02 -6.89
C ALA A 418 4.84 -18.93 -6.30
N ASP A 419 4.97 -19.03 -4.98
CA ASP A 419 6.10 -19.68 -4.29
C ASP A 419 7.46 -19.07 -4.71
N ARG A 420 7.54 -17.71 -4.71
CA ARG A 420 8.66 -16.91 -5.24
C ARG A 420 9.01 -15.71 -4.35
N MET A 421 9.02 -15.90 -3.02
CA MET A 421 9.31 -14.81 -2.07
C MET A 421 10.67 -14.15 -2.29
N GLN A 422 11.64 -14.85 -2.88
CA GLN A 422 12.95 -14.31 -3.24
C GLN A 422 12.86 -13.13 -4.23
N LEU A 423 11.76 -13.03 -4.98
CA LEU A 423 11.52 -11.91 -5.89
C LEU A 423 10.99 -10.64 -5.20
N MET A 424 10.82 -10.66 -3.88
CA MET A 424 10.27 -9.53 -3.11
C MET A 424 10.96 -8.19 -3.37
N PRO A 425 12.30 -8.09 -3.48
CA PRO A 425 12.97 -6.83 -3.81
C PRO A 425 12.52 -6.25 -5.15
N PHE A 426 12.38 -7.09 -6.17
CA PHE A 426 11.95 -6.69 -7.51
C PHE A 426 10.46 -6.34 -7.55
N ALA A 427 9.64 -7.08 -6.80
CA ALA A 427 8.23 -6.75 -6.60
C ALA A 427 8.06 -5.36 -5.97
N GLN A 428 8.87 -5.02 -4.96
CA GLN A 428 8.86 -3.70 -4.34
C GLN A 428 9.28 -2.59 -5.31
N ILE A 429 10.18 -2.87 -6.25
CA ILE A 429 10.52 -1.92 -7.32
C ILE A 429 9.34 -1.75 -8.27
N ALA A 430 8.72 -2.84 -8.71
CA ALA A 430 7.59 -2.81 -9.61
C ALA A 430 6.41 -2.01 -9.05
N THR A 431 6.01 -2.29 -7.81
CA THR A 431 4.88 -1.61 -7.16
C THR A 431 5.21 -0.18 -6.77
N ARG A 432 6.32 0.08 -6.11
CA ARG A 432 6.63 1.41 -5.57
C ARG A 432 7.14 2.37 -6.62
N ILE A 433 8.15 1.97 -7.40
CA ILE A 433 8.74 2.85 -8.41
C ILE A 433 7.87 2.86 -9.66
N GLY A 434 7.48 1.69 -10.16
CA GLY A 434 6.59 1.58 -11.31
C GLY A 434 5.25 2.26 -11.06
N GLY A 435 4.63 2.02 -9.91
CA GLY A 435 3.39 2.67 -9.47
C GLY A 435 3.52 4.18 -9.39
N ALA A 436 4.59 4.66 -8.78
CA ALA A 436 4.88 6.07 -8.65
C ALA A 436 5.07 6.78 -9.99
N ILE A 437 5.80 6.17 -10.93
CA ILE A 437 5.97 6.67 -12.30
C ILE A 437 4.60 6.70 -13.00
N THR A 438 3.80 5.63 -12.88
CA THR A 438 2.46 5.56 -13.48
C THR A 438 1.55 6.67 -12.96
N VAL A 439 1.46 6.86 -11.63
CA VAL A 439 0.68 7.93 -11.01
C VAL A 439 1.12 9.30 -11.54
N THR A 440 2.42 9.53 -11.56
CA THR A 440 3.00 10.81 -12.03
C THR A 440 2.62 11.12 -13.48
N LEU A 441 2.92 10.18 -14.38
CA LEU A 441 2.67 10.38 -15.82
C LEU A 441 1.19 10.60 -16.12
N VAL A 442 0.34 9.90 -15.39
CA VAL A 442 -1.10 10.00 -15.59
C VAL A 442 -1.69 11.28 -15.00
N LEU A 443 -1.23 11.75 -13.86
CA LEU A 443 -1.65 13.06 -13.34
C LEU A 443 -1.23 14.20 -14.28
N ILE A 444 -0.03 14.12 -14.86
CA ILE A 444 0.41 15.07 -15.91
C ILE A 444 -0.50 14.94 -17.15
N ALA A 445 -0.79 13.73 -17.63
CA ALA A 445 -1.67 13.54 -18.78
C ALA A 445 -3.09 14.04 -18.50
N MET A 446 -3.64 13.78 -17.32
CA MET A 446 -4.95 14.24 -16.90
C MET A 446 -5.02 15.79 -16.87
N SER A 447 -3.99 16.45 -16.35
CA SER A 447 -3.95 17.91 -16.28
C SER A 447 -3.98 18.57 -17.67
N HIS A 448 -3.40 17.92 -18.70
CA HIS A 448 -3.42 18.42 -20.08
C HIS A 448 -4.74 18.16 -20.81
N ILE A 449 -5.54 17.20 -20.37
CA ILE A 449 -6.83 16.85 -20.98
C ILE A 449 -7.97 17.66 -20.33
N ALA A 450 -7.81 18.05 -19.06
CA ALA A 450 -8.79 18.80 -18.30
C ALA A 450 -8.82 20.31 -18.63
N HIS A 451 -7.80 20.80 -19.33
CA HIS A 451 -7.70 22.15 -19.91
C HIS A 451 -8.01 22.13 -21.41
#